data_9d0c111e890f971beef34f2d222d4522
#
_entry.id   9d0c111e890f971beef34f2d222d4522
#
_cell.length_a   1.000
_cell.length_b   1.000
_cell.length_c   1.000
_cell.angle_alpha   90.00
_cell.angle_beta   90.00
_cell.angle_gamma   90.00
#
_symmetry.space_group_name_H-M   'P 1'
#
loop_
_entity.id
_entity.type
_entity.pdbx_description
1 polymer ?
#
loop_
_entity_poly.entity_id
_entity_poly.type
_entity_poly.pdbx_seq_one_letter_code
_entity_poly.pdbx_strand_id
1 'polypeptide(L)'
;LVIDDYHLITNDVIHEAMRFFLRHQPENLTLILLSRTLPPLGIANLRVRDQLLEMGTQQLAFTHHEAKQFFDCRLTAPMEQHDSSRLCDEVEGWATALQLIALSARQSTSSAQQSAKRLAGLNASHLSDYLVDEVLDHVDAEARAFLLRCSVLRSMNDALIVRLTGEDNGQQRLEELERQG
;
A
#
# COMPACT_ATOMS: atom_id res chain seq x y z
N LEU A 1 -19.01 11.60 -7.51
CA LEU A 1 -18.72 11.82 -6.10
C LEU A 1 -17.56 10.94 -5.69
N VAL A 2 -16.58 11.52 -5.01
CA VAL A 2 -15.42 10.79 -4.47
C VAL A 2 -15.46 10.95 -2.96
N ILE A 3 -15.28 9.85 -2.22
CA ILE A 3 -15.12 9.82 -0.77
C ILE A 3 -13.80 9.10 -0.50
N ASP A 4 -12.87 9.83 0.11
CA ASP A 4 -11.57 9.30 0.51
C ASP A 4 -11.59 8.85 1.96
N ASP A 5 -10.68 7.96 2.32
CA ASP A 5 -10.50 7.44 3.67
C ASP A 5 -11.78 6.90 4.33
N TYR A 6 -12.60 6.20 3.56
CA TYR A 6 -13.87 5.66 4.06
C TYR A 6 -13.70 4.72 5.26
N HIS A 7 -12.54 4.10 5.41
CA HIS A 7 -12.21 3.22 6.55
C HIS A 7 -12.19 3.94 7.91
N LEU A 8 -12.08 5.27 7.94
CA LEU A 8 -12.16 6.05 9.17
C LEU A 8 -13.59 6.22 9.71
N ILE A 9 -14.58 5.85 8.90
CA ILE A 9 -16.00 5.90 9.31
C ILE A 9 -16.32 4.64 10.10
N THR A 10 -16.60 4.82 11.40
CA THR A 10 -16.92 3.71 12.32
C THR A 10 -18.39 3.69 12.75
N ASN A 11 -19.20 4.68 12.33
CA ASN A 11 -20.59 4.79 12.73
C ASN A 11 -21.51 3.98 11.82
N ASP A 12 -22.18 2.96 12.38
CA ASP A 12 -23.09 2.07 11.66
C ASP A 12 -24.25 2.80 10.98
N VAL A 13 -24.75 3.90 11.56
CA VAL A 13 -25.83 4.70 10.97
C VAL A 13 -25.38 5.31 9.63
N ILE A 14 -24.13 5.73 9.54
CA ILE A 14 -23.55 6.25 8.27
C ILE A 14 -23.44 5.11 7.25
N HIS A 15 -23.00 3.93 7.68
CA HIS A 15 -22.94 2.77 6.80
C HIS A 15 -24.32 2.35 6.28
N GLU A 16 -25.36 2.41 7.12
CA GLU A 16 -26.74 2.15 6.72
C GLU A 16 -27.27 3.18 5.72
N ALA A 17 -27.04 4.46 5.99
CA ALA A 17 -27.38 5.55 5.07
C ALA A 17 -26.69 5.38 3.73
N MET A 18 -25.41 5.01 3.73
CA MET A 18 -24.66 4.76 2.51
C MET A 18 -25.17 3.53 1.74
N ARG A 19 -25.53 2.44 2.44
CA ARG A 19 -26.18 1.27 1.81
C ARG A 19 -27.52 1.63 1.19
N PHE A 20 -28.29 2.49 1.85
CA PHE A 20 -29.54 3.01 1.31
C PHE A 20 -29.30 3.86 0.06
N PHE A 21 -28.35 4.79 0.14
CA PHE A 21 -27.95 5.63 -0.99
C PHE A 21 -27.53 4.81 -2.20
N LEU A 22 -26.66 3.82 -2.05
CA LEU A 22 -26.20 2.95 -3.13
C LEU A 22 -27.32 2.19 -3.83
N ARG A 23 -28.38 1.85 -3.10
CA ARG A 23 -29.57 1.16 -3.67
C ARG A 23 -30.48 2.08 -4.48
N HIS A 24 -30.43 3.39 -4.23
CA HIS A 24 -31.33 4.39 -4.81
C HIS A 24 -30.58 5.49 -5.57
N GLN A 25 -29.28 5.29 -5.82
CA GLN A 25 -28.51 6.30 -6.54
C GLN A 25 -29.02 6.45 -7.97
N PRO A 26 -29.03 7.69 -8.49
CA PRO A 26 -29.42 7.96 -9.88
C PRO A 26 -28.37 7.42 -10.86
N GLU A 27 -28.80 7.00 -12.05
CA GLU A 27 -27.93 6.40 -13.07
C GLU A 27 -26.78 7.30 -13.54
N ASN A 28 -26.94 8.61 -13.43
CA ASN A 28 -25.95 9.60 -13.81
C ASN A 28 -24.93 9.91 -12.71
N LEU A 29 -24.97 9.21 -11.60
CA LEU A 29 -24.04 9.39 -10.50
C LEU A 29 -23.10 8.20 -10.38
N THR A 30 -21.80 8.46 -10.43
CA THR A 30 -20.75 7.50 -10.10
C THR A 30 -20.18 7.85 -8.73
N LEU A 31 -20.15 6.85 -7.83
CA LEU A 31 -19.50 6.96 -6.52
C LEU A 31 -18.15 6.25 -6.58
N ILE A 32 -17.10 6.93 -6.16
CA ILE A 32 -15.76 6.37 -5.98
C ILE A 32 -15.45 6.42 -4.50
N LEU A 33 -15.15 5.26 -3.92
CA LEU A 33 -14.72 5.13 -2.53
C LEU A 33 -13.26 4.67 -2.50
N LEU A 34 -12.44 5.40 -1.74
CA LEU A 34 -11.09 4.96 -1.41
C LEU A 34 -11.10 4.51 0.05
N SER A 35 -10.56 3.32 0.28
CA SER A 35 -10.56 2.72 1.61
C SER A 35 -9.41 1.74 1.73
N ARG A 36 -8.73 1.71 2.88
CA ARG A 36 -7.70 0.70 3.17
C ARG A 36 -8.31 -0.67 3.45
N THR A 37 -9.54 -0.70 3.96
CA THR A 37 -10.27 -1.93 4.30
C THR A 37 -11.54 -2.05 3.49
N LEU A 38 -12.07 -3.26 3.37
CA LEU A 38 -13.32 -3.50 2.66
C LEU A 38 -14.49 -2.82 3.41
N PRO A 39 -15.17 -1.84 2.81
CA PRO A 39 -16.22 -1.11 3.50
C PRO A 39 -17.46 -2.00 3.75
N PRO A 40 -18.16 -1.86 4.90
CA PRO A 40 -19.31 -2.67 5.26
C PRO A 40 -20.59 -2.24 4.51
N LEU A 41 -20.52 -2.17 3.19
CA LEU A 41 -21.58 -1.63 2.30
C LEU A 41 -22.37 -2.71 1.55
N GLY A 42 -22.18 -3.98 1.90
CA GLY A 42 -22.85 -5.08 1.20
C GLY A 42 -22.22 -5.35 -0.18
N ILE A 43 -20.92 -5.26 -0.26
CA ILE A 43 -20.10 -5.41 -1.48
C ILE A 43 -20.46 -6.66 -2.28
N ALA A 44 -20.73 -7.80 -1.63
CA ALA A 44 -21.13 -9.02 -2.30
C ALA A 44 -22.40 -8.86 -3.16
N ASN A 45 -23.38 -8.09 -2.68
CA ASN A 45 -24.60 -7.81 -3.43
C ASN A 45 -24.38 -6.90 -4.63
N LEU A 46 -23.51 -5.91 -4.48
CA LEU A 46 -23.13 -5.01 -5.57
C LEU A 46 -22.37 -5.76 -6.67
N ARG A 47 -21.49 -6.67 -6.26
CA ARG A 47 -20.72 -7.54 -7.18
C ARG A 47 -21.63 -8.47 -8.00
N VAL A 48 -22.60 -9.11 -7.37
CA VAL A 48 -23.57 -9.99 -8.05
C VAL A 48 -24.44 -9.22 -9.06
N ARG A 49 -24.69 -7.93 -8.81
CA ARG A 49 -25.49 -7.07 -9.69
C ARG A 49 -24.68 -6.38 -10.79
N ASP A 50 -23.38 -6.63 -10.87
CA ASP A 50 -22.47 -5.94 -11.78
C ASP A 50 -22.50 -4.39 -11.62
N GLN A 51 -22.63 -3.94 -10.37
CA GLN A 51 -22.71 -2.52 -9.99
C GLN A 51 -21.46 -2.03 -9.28
N LEU A 52 -20.38 -2.83 -9.31
CA LEU A 52 -19.16 -2.57 -8.58
C LEU A 52 -17.94 -2.84 -9.47
N LEU A 53 -17.08 -1.83 -9.59
CA LEU A 53 -15.70 -2.00 -10.05
C LEU A 53 -14.80 -1.95 -8.82
N GLU A 54 -14.06 -3.02 -8.59
CA GLU A 54 -13.07 -3.11 -7.51
C GLU A 54 -11.66 -2.96 -8.10
N MET A 55 -10.87 -2.11 -7.47
CA MET A 55 -9.46 -1.92 -7.79
C MET A 55 -8.65 -2.14 -6.51
N GLY A 56 -7.92 -3.24 -6.45
CA GLY A 56 -7.03 -3.56 -5.34
C GLY A 56 -5.58 -3.19 -5.66
N THR A 57 -4.69 -3.55 -4.76
CA THR A 57 -3.25 -3.25 -4.83
C THR A 57 -2.63 -3.65 -6.18
N GLN A 58 -2.99 -4.82 -6.70
CA GLN A 58 -2.44 -5.31 -7.98
C GLN A 58 -2.84 -4.45 -9.18
N GLN A 59 -4.07 -3.92 -9.20
CA GLN A 59 -4.56 -3.06 -10.28
C GLN A 59 -4.04 -1.63 -10.17
N LEU A 60 -3.67 -1.20 -8.96
CA LEU A 60 -3.15 0.14 -8.67
C LEU A 60 -1.61 0.18 -8.69
N ALA A 61 -0.95 -0.97 -8.62
CA ALA A 61 0.50 -1.06 -8.72
C ALA A 61 0.99 -0.59 -10.09
N PHE A 62 2.09 0.14 -10.10
CA PHE A 62 2.77 0.54 -11.34
C PHE A 62 3.31 -0.68 -12.06
N THR A 63 3.04 -0.77 -13.35
CA THR A 63 3.70 -1.72 -14.25
C THR A 63 5.15 -1.26 -14.52
N HIS A 64 6.01 -2.17 -15.00
CA HIS A 64 7.39 -1.82 -15.39
C HIS A 64 7.44 -0.67 -16.41
N HIS A 65 6.47 -0.61 -17.31
CA HIS A 65 6.39 0.46 -18.30
C HIS A 65 6.04 1.81 -17.67
N GLU A 66 5.07 1.84 -16.79
CA GLU A 66 4.67 3.04 -16.07
C GLU A 66 5.76 3.51 -15.11
N ALA A 67 6.41 2.59 -14.40
CA ALA A 67 7.56 2.92 -13.55
C ALA A 67 8.71 3.54 -14.35
N LYS A 68 9.00 3.01 -15.54
CA LYS A 68 10.00 3.60 -16.45
C LYS A 68 9.62 5.02 -16.86
N GLN A 69 8.39 5.22 -17.33
CA GLN A 69 7.88 6.55 -17.70
C GLN A 69 7.92 7.52 -16.53
N PHE A 70 7.54 7.06 -15.34
CA PHE A 70 7.57 7.84 -14.12
C PHE A 70 9.00 8.32 -13.80
N PHE A 71 10.00 7.43 -13.84
CA PHE A 71 11.39 7.82 -13.60
C PHE A 71 11.92 8.75 -14.67
N ASP A 72 11.61 8.51 -15.95
CA ASP A 72 12.04 9.40 -17.05
C ASP A 72 11.47 10.81 -16.91
N CYS A 73 10.26 10.96 -16.40
CA CYS A 73 9.66 12.27 -16.12
C CYS A 73 10.22 12.95 -14.86
N ARG A 74 10.74 12.20 -13.91
CA ARG A 74 11.16 12.70 -12.59
C ARG A 74 12.65 12.91 -12.46
N LEU A 75 13.45 12.13 -13.18
CA LEU A 75 14.91 12.18 -13.12
C LEU A 75 15.49 13.07 -14.23
N THR A 76 16.63 13.72 -13.94
CA THR A 76 17.34 14.57 -14.90
C THR A 76 18.02 13.75 -16.01
N ALA A 77 18.42 12.51 -15.70
CA ALA A 77 19.00 11.57 -16.64
C ALA A 77 18.09 10.35 -16.79
N PRO A 78 17.90 9.84 -18.02
CA PRO A 78 17.05 8.67 -18.23
C PRO A 78 17.61 7.45 -17.50
N MET A 79 16.77 6.68 -16.87
CA MET A 79 17.10 5.41 -16.22
C MET A 79 17.02 4.28 -17.26
N GLU A 80 17.91 3.30 -17.17
CA GLU A 80 17.81 2.11 -18.04
C GLU A 80 16.56 1.29 -17.70
N GLN A 81 15.98 0.63 -18.72
CA GLN A 81 14.77 -0.20 -18.55
C GLN A 81 14.97 -1.30 -17.51
N HIS A 82 16.13 -1.95 -17.53
CA HIS A 82 16.46 -3.02 -16.58
C HIS A 82 16.44 -2.52 -15.13
N ASP A 83 17.05 -1.36 -14.87
CA ASP A 83 17.13 -0.78 -13.52
C ASP A 83 15.76 -0.33 -13.02
N SER A 84 14.96 0.31 -13.88
CA SER A 84 13.60 0.73 -13.52
C SER A 84 12.69 -0.46 -13.24
N SER A 85 12.79 -1.54 -14.02
CA SER A 85 12.01 -2.77 -13.79
C SER A 85 12.40 -3.42 -12.47
N ARG A 86 13.70 -3.53 -12.18
CA ARG A 86 14.17 -4.10 -10.92
C ARG A 86 13.69 -3.31 -9.72
N LEU A 87 13.76 -1.98 -9.75
CA LEU A 87 13.26 -1.14 -8.66
C LEU A 87 11.75 -1.27 -8.50
N CYS A 88 11.03 -1.37 -9.61
CA CYS A 88 9.59 -1.60 -9.58
C CYS A 88 9.24 -2.93 -8.91
N ASP A 89 9.98 -4.00 -9.20
CA ASP A 89 9.79 -5.32 -8.58
C ASP A 89 10.14 -5.30 -7.09
N GLU A 90 11.22 -4.62 -6.69
CA GLU A 90 11.64 -4.50 -5.28
C GLU A 90 10.58 -3.83 -4.40
N VAL A 91 9.78 -2.91 -4.96
CA VAL A 91 8.71 -2.19 -4.24
C VAL A 91 7.30 -2.62 -4.70
N GLU A 92 7.20 -3.72 -5.47
CA GLU A 92 5.93 -4.28 -5.94
C GLU A 92 5.04 -3.24 -6.67
N GLY A 93 5.66 -2.28 -7.36
CA GLY A 93 4.96 -1.21 -8.06
C GLY A 93 4.31 -0.15 -7.16
N TRP A 94 4.63 -0.11 -5.88
CA TRP A 94 4.05 0.86 -4.95
C TRP A 94 4.47 2.30 -5.29
N ALA A 95 3.48 3.12 -5.69
CA ALA A 95 3.69 4.47 -6.20
C ALA A 95 4.48 5.38 -5.25
N THR A 96 4.17 5.34 -3.95
CA THR A 96 4.85 6.16 -2.93
C THR A 96 6.33 5.77 -2.81
N ALA A 97 6.63 4.47 -2.81
CA ALA A 97 8.01 3.99 -2.77
C ALA A 97 8.79 4.42 -4.02
N LEU A 98 8.20 4.32 -5.21
CA LEU A 98 8.80 4.82 -6.44
C LEU A 98 9.09 6.33 -6.37
N GLN A 99 8.18 7.11 -5.78
CA GLN A 99 8.37 8.55 -5.57
C GLN A 99 9.54 8.84 -4.61
N LEU A 100 9.65 8.12 -3.50
CA LEU A 100 10.75 8.28 -2.54
C LEU A 100 12.10 7.89 -3.17
N ILE A 101 12.12 6.84 -3.99
CA ILE A 101 13.29 6.45 -4.80
C ILE A 101 13.69 7.61 -5.73
N ALA A 102 12.75 8.18 -6.46
CA ALA A 102 13.03 9.28 -7.38
C ALA A 102 13.54 10.53 -6.66
N LEU A 103 13.00 10.87 -5.49
CA LEU A 103 13.46 12.00 -4.68
C LEU A 103 14.90 11.78 -4.18
N SER A 104 15.21 10.59 -3.68
CA SER A 104 16.56 10.23 -3.23
C SER A 104 17.58 10.29 -4.37
N ALA A 105 17.20 9.84 -5.57
CA ALA A 105 18.04 9.91 -6.75
C ALA A 105 18.36 11.34 -7.18
N ARG A 106 17.43 12.28 -7.05
CA ARG A 106 17.60 13.70 -7.37
C ARG A 106 18.54 14.42 -6.40
N GLN A 107 18.59 14.01 -5.15
CA GLN A 107 19.48 14.58 -4.13
C GLN A 107 20.93 14.10 -4.29
N SER A 108 21.14 12.98 -4.97
CA SER A 108 22.47 12.42 -5.19
C SER A 108 23.15 13.09 -6.40
N THR A 109 24.20 13.86 -6.17
CA THR A 109 24.98 14.56 -7.22
C THR A 109 25.89 13.66 -8.05
N SER A 110 25.84 12.36 -7.90
CA SER A 110 26.66 11.37 -8.62
C SER A 110 25.95 10.81 -9.86
N SER A 111 26.74 10.44 -10.89
CA SER A 111 26.25 9.96 -12.19
C SER A 111 25.13 8.92 -12.08
N ALA A 112 24.15 8.96 -13.00
CA ALA A 112 22.93 8.12 -13.00
C ALA A 112 23.20 6.61 -12.82
N GLN A 113 24.32 6.10 -13.36
CA GLN A 113 24.72 4.69 -13.21
C GLN A 113 25.23 4.32 -11.80
N GLN A 114 25.85 5.27 -11.09
CA GLN A 114 26.20 5.07 -9.68
C GLN A 114 24.99 5.23 -8.76
N SER A 115 24.02 6.05 -9.17
CA SER A 115 22.74 6.21 -8.45
C SER A 115 21.91 4.95 -8.48
N ALA A 116 21.76 4.26 -9.61
CA ALA A 116 21.02 2.99 -9.70
C ALA A 116 21.64 1.88 -8.83
N LYS A 117 22.97 1.77 -8.78
CA LYS A 117 23.68 0.82 -7.89
C LYS A 117 23.60 1.21 -6.40
N ARG A 118 23.53 2.50 -6.09
CA ARG A 118 23.34 3.01 -4.73
C ARG A 118 21.86 2.95 -4.30
N LEU A 119 20.94 3.09 -5.23
CA LEU A 119 19.49 3.03 -4.97
C LEU A 119 19.07 1.66 -4.39
N ALA A 120 19.70 0.57 -4.82
CA ALA A 120 19.53 -0.74 -4.19
C ALA A 120 20.04 -0.83 -2.74
N GLY A 121 20.78 0.18 -2.26
CA GLY A 121 21.34 0.20 -0.90
C GLY A 121 21.04 1.44 -0.06
N LEU A 122 20.48 2.50 -0.64
CA LEU A 122 20.35 3.81 0.03
C LEU A 122 18.92 4.24 0.38
N ASN A 123 17.92 3.56 -0.16
CA ASN A 123 16.53 4.01 0.00
C ASN A 123 15.86 3.52 1.28
N ALA A 124 16.59 2.74 2.07
CA ALA A 124 16.08 2.28 3.35
C ALA A 124 15.75 3.46 4.30
N SER A 125 16.49 4.58 4.27
CA SER A 125 16.25 5.65 5.24
C SER A 125 14.96 6.41 4.97
N HIS A 126 14.77 6.99 3.77
CA HIS A 126 13.54 7.76 3.48
C HIS A 126 12.28 6.90 3.42
N LEU A 127 12.41 5.67 2.89
CA LEU A 127 11.31 4.71 2.93
C LEU A 127 11.04 4.25 4.37
N SER A 128 12.08 4.02 5.17
CA SER A 128 11.94 3.67 6.58
C SER A 128 11.35 4.82 7.38
N ASP A 129 11.79 6.06 7.17
CA ASP A 129 11.24 7.24 7.83
C ASP A 129 9.74 7.38 7.49
N TYR A 130 9.37 7.27 6.21
CA TYR A 130 7.97 7.30 5.80
C TYR A 130 7.14 6.15 6.42
N LEU A 131 7.67 4.92 6.43
CA LEU A 131 6.97 3.78 7.02
C LEU A 131 6.83 3.92 8.54
N VAL A 132 7.81 4.53 9.21
CA VAL A 132 7.71 4.82 10.64
C VAL A 132 6.61 5.85 10.90
N ASP A 133 6.66 6.99 10.20
CA ASP A 133 5.75 8.11 10.44
C ASP A 133 4.31 7.78 10.02
N GLU A 134 4.11 7.12 8.87
CA GLU A 134 2.79 6.92 8.28
C GLU A 134 2.14 5.58 8.68
N VAL A 135 2.95 4.55 8.95
CA VAL A 135 2.43 3.21 9.27
C VAL A 135 2.63 2.90 10.74
N LEU A 136 3.87 2.96 11.25
CA LEU A 136 4.16 2.48 12.59
C LEU A 136 3.65 3.41 13.70
N ASP A 137 3.50 4.70 13.44
CA ASP A 137 2.96 5.64 14.43
C ASP A 137 1.44 5.55 14.57
N HIS A 138 0.75 4.92 13.58
CA HIS A 138 -0.69 4.72 13.61
C HIS A 138 -1.13 3.36 14.18
N VAL A 139 -0.19 2.45 14.42
CA VAL A 139 -0.47 1.16 15.08
C VAL A 139 -0.20 1.24 16.58
N ASP A 140 -0.94 0.48 17.37
CA ASP A 140 -0.72 0.42 18.82
C ASP A 140 0.67 -0.14 19.18
N ALA A 141 1.12 0.12 20.41
CA ALA A 141 2.47 -0.24 20.84
C ALA A 141 2.74 -1.76 20.79
N GLU A 142 1.70 -2.58 20.98
CA GLU A 142 1.80 -4.03 20.96
C GLU A 142 1.94 -4.55 19.52
N ALA A 143 1.12 -4.03 18.59
CA ALA A 143 1.21 -4.33 17.16
C ALA A 143 2.55 -3.86 16.59
N ARG A 144 3.03 -2.67 16.97
CA ARG A 144 4.35 -2.16 16.59
C ARG A 144 5.47 -3.08 17.05
N ALA A 145 5.45 -3.52 18.31
CA ALA A 145 6.45 -4.43 18.84
C ALA A 145 6.43 -5.79 18.12
N PHE A 146 5.25 -6.29 17.79
CA PHE A 146 5.06 -7.50 17.00
C PHE A 146 5.65 -7.35 15.59
N LEU A 147 5.30 -6.30 14.87
CA LEU A 147 5.82 -6.01 13.52
C LEU A 147 7.35 -5.88 13.51
N LEU A 148 7.92 -5.18 14.49
CA LEU A 148 9.37 -5.04 14.62
C LEU A 148 10.07 -6.39 14.86
N ARG A 149 9.49 -7.29 15.68
CA ARG A 149 10.03 -8.64 15.88
C ARG A 149 9.95 -9.46 14.59
N CYS A 150 8.83 -9.35 13.86
CA CYS A 150 8.61 -10.11 12.63
C CYS A 150 9.38 -9.56 11.41
N SER A 151 9.89 -8.33 11.46
CA SER A 151 10.57 -7.66 10.33
C SER A 151 11.81 -8.38 9.80
N VAL A 152 12.41 -9.28 10.58
CA VAL A 152 13.54 -10.11 10.15
C VAL A 152 13.14 -11.26 9.22
N LEU A 153 11.85 -11.56 9.10
CA LEU A 153 11.32 -12.64 8.29
C LEU A 153 11.00 -12.13 6.88
N ARG A 154 11.39 -12.89 5.86
CA ARG A 154 11.01 -12.60 4.46
C ARG A 154 9.59 -13.03 4.12
N SER A 155 9.09 -14.06 4.81
CA SER A 155 7.72 -14.52 4.71
C SER A 155 7.25 -14.95 6.10
N MET A 156 6.00 -14.68 6.41
CA MET A 156 5.41 -14.98 7.70
C MET A 156 4.51 -16.19 7.59
N ASN A 157 4.64 -17.09 8.53
CA ASN A 157 3.68 -18.16 8.79
C ASN A 157 3.58 -18.38 10.31
N ASP A 158 2.50 -19.00 10.73
CA ASP A 158 2.18 -19.20 12.14
C ASP A 158 3.33 -19.82 12.93
N ALA A 159 3.93 -20.92 12.43
CA ALA A 159 5.01 -21.62 13.11
C ALA A 159 6.26 -20.75 13.32
N LEU A 160 6.60 -19.89 12.35
CA LEU A 160 7.73 -18.97 12.47
C LEU A 160 7.43 -17.84 13.45
N ILE A 161 6.21 -17.34 13.43
CA ILE A 161 5.79 -16.26 14.33
C ILE A 161 5.78 -16.75 15.78
N VAL A 162 5.15 -17.89 16.05
CA VAL A 162 5.15 -18.52 17.39
C VAL A 162 6.58 -18.70 17.91
N ARG A 163 7.47 -19.18 17.06
CA ARG A 163 8.87 -19.41 17.44
C ARG A 163 9.65 -18.12 17.69
N LEU A 164 9.32 -17.05 17.01
CA LEU A 164 10.01 -15.76 17.10
C LEU A 164 9.46 -14.89 18.23
N THR A 165 8.14 -14.86 18.39
CA THR A 165 7.47 -13.98 19.35
C THR A 165 7.13 -14.67 20.67
N GLY A 166 6.98 -16.00 20.65
CA GLY A 166 6.46 -16.79 21.76
C GLY A 166 4.93 -16.68 21.93
N GLU A 167 4.23 -16.10 20.96
CA GLU A 167 2.77 -15.90 21.00
C GLU A 167 2.07 -17.02 20.23
N ASP A 168 1.16 -17.75 20.87
CA ASP A 168 0.43 -18.86 20.26
C ASP A 168 -0.68 -18.43 19.28
N ASN A 169 -0.92 -17.12 19.12
CA ASN A 169 -1.97 -16.53 18.31
C ASN A 169 -1.43 -15.72 17.10
N GLY A 170 -0.24 -16.07 16.63
CA GLY A 170 0.45 -15.32 15.55
C GLY A 170 -0.37 -15.15 14.29
N GLN A 171 -1.07 -16.18 13.83
CA GLN A 171 -1.92 -16.15 12.66
C GLN A 171 -3.10 -15.16 12.84
N GLN A 172 -3.78 -15.21 13.98
CA GLN A 172 -4.88 -14.31 14.28
C GLN A 172 -4.40 -12.85 14.31
N ARG A 173 -3.21 -12.61 14.84
CA ARG A 173 -2.60 -11.28 14.88
C ARG A 173 -2.28 -10.74 13.49
N LEU A 174 -1.78 -11.59 12.60
CA LEU A 174 -1.57 -11.21 11.18
C LEU A 174 -2.88 -10.84 10.50
N GLU A 175 -3.93 -11.64 10.70
CA GLU A 175 -5.25 -11.39 10.12
C GLU A 175 -5.90 -10.10 10.68
N GLU A 176 -5.63 -9.75 11.94
CA GLU A 176 -6.04 -8.49 12.54
C GLU A 176 -5.32 -7.30 11.90
N LEU A 177 -4.00 -7.40 11.71
CA LEU A 177 -3.20 -6.38 11.05
C LEU A 177 -3.59 -6.21 9.58
N GLU A 178 -3.83 -7.31 8.86
CA GLU A 178 -4.32 -7.26 7.47
C GLU A 178 -5.69 -6.59 7.35
N ARG A 179 -6.56 -6.75 8.34
CA ARG A 179 -7.87 -6.07 8.38
C ARG A 179 -7.77 -4.57 8.71
N GLN A 180 -6.71 -4.16 9.38
CA GLN A 180 -6.49 -2.75 9.72
C GLN A 180 -5.83 -1.97 8.56
N GLY A 181 -5.32 -2.65 7.51
CA GLY A 181 -4.71 -2.07 6.32
C GLY A 181 -3.22 -2.00 6.37
#